data_8606d57d216c47febfe8250bbf453710
#
_entry.id   8606d57d216c47febfe8250bbf453710
#
_cell.length_a   1.000
_cell.length_b   1.000
_cell.length_c   1.000
_cell.angle_alpha   90.00
_cell.angle_beta   90.00
_cell.angle_gamma   90.00
#
_symmetry.space_group_name_H-M   'P 1'
#
loop_
_entity.id
_entity.type
_entity.pdbx_description
1 polymer ?
#
loop_
_entity_poly.entity_id
_entity_poly.type
_entity_poly.pdbx_seq_one_letter_code
_entity_poly.pdbx_strand_id
1 'polypeptide(L)'
;MIFHIAVCSPDSVLRSRVERQCLDYYARRDDACIIEQLDSPEALLARDDAGERYELYLIELPSTAAAASLRAAAALRSRGRRSPLAFLAHTPAHAYSAYRVDAMQYLLLPVPPEQLIALLARATEPEYGPAIPVATASGLRVLPFADIEYLECTHHVVHFHLASGEDVPSLSVRVPFAQVAQPLLTDERFVQLHRSYVVNLAAVSQLAAGEF
;
A
#
# COMPACT_ATOMS: atom_id res chain seq x y z
N MET A 1 -1.86 -3.87 13.60
CA MET A 1 -1.75 -2.48 13.09
C MET A 1 -3.12 -1.83 13.21
N ILE A 2 -3.22 -0.52 13.46
CA ILE A 2 -4.53 0.16 13.53
C ILE A 2 -4.67 0.98 12.26
N PHE A 3 -5.69 0.72 11.45
CA PHE A 3 -5.99 1.47 10.24
C PHE A 3 -6.95 2.61 10.52
N HIS A 4 -6.59 3.83 10.17
CA HIS A 4 -7.46 5.00 10.25
C HIS A 4 -8.04 5.29 8.87
N ILE A 5 -9.35 5.26 8.76
CA ILE A 5 -10.09 5.44 7.51
C ILE A 5 -11.02 6.65 7.62
N ALA A 6 -10.90 7.60 6.69
CA ALA A 6 -11.86 8.68 6.56
C ALA A 6 -12.98 8.28 5.59
N VAL A 7 -14.23 8.36 6.02
CA VAL A 7 -15.42 8.18 5.17
C VAL A 7 -16.13 9.52 5.06
N CYS A 8 -15.99 10.16 3.91
CA CYS A 8 -16.53 11.50 3.64
C CYS A 8 -17.73 11.42 2.70
N SER A 9 -18.91 11.74 3.22
CA SER A 9 -20.18 11.73 2.47
C SER A 9 -21.21 12.58 3.19
N PRO A 10 -22.07 13.36 2.52
CA PRO A 10 -23.22 14.02 3.14
C PRO A 10 -24.30 13.01 3.56
N ASP A 11 -24.35 11.84 2.92
CA ASP A 11 -25.32 10.78 3.23
C ASP A 11 -24.88 9.97 4.45
N SER A 12 -25.55 10.15 5.59
CA SER A 12 -25.26 9.42 6.82
C SER A 12 -25.54 7.91 6.72
N VAL A 13 -26.50 7.51 5.88
CA VAL A 13 -26.81 6.09 5.65
C VAL A 13 -25.68 5.42 4.88
N LEU A 14 -25.14 6.11 3.87
CA LEU A 14 -23.97 5.63 3.15
C LEU A 14 -22.75 5.51 4.08
N ARG A 15 -22.46 6.55 4.88
CA ARG A 15 -21.35 6.51 5.86
C ARG A 15 -21.45 5.30 6.79
N SER A 16 -22.61 5.10 7.41
CA SER A 16 -22.84 3.98 8.36
C SER A 16 -22.75 2.61 7.68
N ARG A 17 -23.17 2.51 6.40
CA ARG A 17 -23.05 1.27 5.63
C ARG A 17 -21.58 0.94 5.34
N VAL A 18 -20.85 1.92 4.84
CA VAL A 18 -19.41 1.76 4.53
C VAL A 18 -18.61 1.45 5.79
N GLU A 19 -18.85 2.18 6.88
CA GLU A 19 -18.22 1.90 8.18
C GLU A 19 -18.42 0.45 8.60
N ARG A 20 -19.67 -0.05 8.61
CA ARG A 20 -19.96 -1.42 8.99
C ARG A 20 -19.19 -2.43 8.14
N GLN A 21 -19.17 -2.23 6.82
CA GLN A 21 -18.44 -3.13 5.91
C GLN A 21 -16.93 -3.10 6.17
N CYS A 22 -16.36 -1.93 6.47
CA CYS A 22 -14.95 -1.82 6.84
C CYS A 22 -14.66 -2.54 8.17
N LEU A 23 -15.47 -2.30 9.20
CA LEU A 23 -15.31 -2.96 10.49
C LEU A 23 -15.43 -4.49 10.37
N ASP A 24 -16.40 -4.99 9.60
CA ASP A 24 -16.57 -6.42 9.33
C ASP A 24 -15.36 -7.03 8.60
N TYR A 25 -14.76 -6.28 7.68
CA TYR A 25 -13.57 -6.71 6.95
C TYR A 25 -12.36 -6.88 7.88
N TYR A 26 -12.04 -5.86 8.70
CA TYR A 26 -10.88 -5.87 9.58
C TYR A 26 -11.06 -6.85 10.75
N ALA A 27 -12.28 -6.97 11.30
CA ALA A 27 -12.58 -7.94 12.37
C ALA A 27 -12.28 -9.39 11.95
N ARG A 28 -12.51 -9.74 10.67
CA ARG A 28 -12.20 -11.09 10.15
C ARG A 28 -10.71 -11.36 9.98
N ARG A 29 -9.88 -10.34 10.02
CA ARG A 29 -8.42 -10.40 9.84
C ARG A 29 -7.65 -10.22 11.16
N ASP A 30 -8.35 -10.11 12.27
CA ASP A 30 -7.78 -9.78 13.59
C ASP A 30 -6.99 -8.45 13.59
N ASP A 31 -7.37 -7.55 12.69
CA ASP A 31 -6.82 -6.20 12.59
C ASP A 31 -7.79 -5.19 13.21
N ALA A 32 -7.25 -4.10 13.75
CA ALA A 32 -8.06 -2.99 14.26
C ALA A 32 -8.21 -1.89 13.21
N CYS A 33 -9.42 -1.32 13.10
CA CYS A 33 -9.59 -0.11 12.31
C CYS A 33 -10.41 0.94 13.08
N ILE A 34 -10.07 2.21 12.86
CA ILE A 34 -10.79 3.37 13.35
C ILE A 34 -11.35 4.09 12.13
N ILE A 35 -12.66 4.35 12.16
CA ILE A 35 -13.32 5.03 11.04
C ILE A 35 -13.84 6.36 11.52
N GLU A 36 -13.41 7.42 10.84
CA GLU A 36 -13.94 8.75 11.05
C GLU A 36 -14.97 9.08 9.96
N GLN A 37 -16.20 9.32 10.39
CA GLN A 37 -17.27 9.76 9.51
C GLN A 37 -17.26 11.29 9.39
N LEU A 38 -17.16 11.77 8.18
CA LEU A 38 -17.13 13.20 7.84
C LEU A 38 -18.29 13.52 6.88
N ASP A 39 -19.04 14.55 7.18
CA ASP A 39 -20.26 14.90 6.45
C ASP A 39 -20.00 15.76 5.22
N SER A 40 -18.80 16.32 5.11
CA SER A 40 -18.46 17.27 4.04
C SER A 40 -16.97 17.24 3.69
N PRO A 41 -16.61 17.61 2.45
CA PRO A 41 -15.22 17.82 2.04
C PRO A 41 -14.49 18.88 2.88
N GLU A 42 -15.19 19.87 3.37
CA GLU A 42 -14.66 20.93 4.25
C GLU A 42 -14.26 20.34 5.62
N ALA A 43 -15.10 19.46 6.20
CA ALA A 43 -14.77 18.76 7.43
C ALA A 43 -13.52 17.87 7.24
N LEU A 44 -13.39 17.20 6.10
CA LEU A 44 -12.22 16.39 5.78
C LEU A 44 -10.94 17.24 5.75
N LEU A 45 -10.97 18.41 5.10
CA LEU A 45 -9.81 19.29 5.05
C LEU A 45 -9.48 19.89 6.40
N ALA A 46 -10.50 20.23 7.21
CA ALA A 46 -10.30 20.74 8.57
C ALA A 46 -9.60 19.71 9.48
N ARG A 47 -9.93 18.41 9.34
CA ARG A 47 -9.24 17.33 10.04
C ARG A 47 -7.78 17.20 9.60
N ASP A 48 -7.53 17.27 8.27
CA ASP A 48 -6.16 17.27 7.75
C ASP A 48 -5.34 18.47 8.26
N ASP A 49 -5.96 19.66 8.36
CA ASP A 49 -5.34 20.87 8.91
C ASP A 49 -5.06 20.74 10.42
N ALA A 50 -5.90 20.00 11.16
CA ALA A 50 -5.71 19.68 12.57
C ALA A 50 -4.59 18.63 12.82
N GLY A 51 -4.05 18.05 11.76
CA GLY A 51 -2.95 17.08 11.86
C GLY A 51 -3.39 15.62 11.76
N GLU A 52 -4.69 15.35 11.62
CA GLU A 52 -5.17 13.97 11.45
C GLU A 52 -4.64 13.33 10.18
N ARG A 53 -4.40 12.02 10.24
CA ARG A 53 -3.85 11.23 9.13
C ARG A 53 -4.65 9.95 8.97
N TYR A 54 -4.91 9.60 7.70
CA TYR A 54 -5.67 8.42 7.36
C TYR A 54 -4.88 7.56 6.39
N GLU A 55 -4.95 6.25 6.57
CA GLU A 55 -4.37 5.25 5.66
C GLU A 55 -5.24 5.06 4.42
N LEU A 56 -6.54 5.42 4.49
CA LEU A 56 -7.47 5.35 3.36
C LEU A 56 -8.50 6.49 3.42
N TYR A 57 -8.74 7.12 2.28
CA TYR A 57 -9.82 8.07 2.09
C TYR A 57 -10.92 7.47 1.20
N LEU A 58 -12.14 7.38 1.71
CA LEU A 58 -13.34 7.02 0.96
C LEU A 58 -14.22 8.27 0.83
N ILE A 59 -14.29 8.85 -0.37
CA ILE A 59 -14.93 10.15 -0.59
C ILE A 59 -16.08 9.98 -1.57
N GLU A 60 -17.29 10.34 -1.16
CA GLU A 60 -18.42 10.38 -2.08
C GLU A 60 -18.29 11.54 -3.08
N LEU A 61 -18.72 11.26 -4.31
CA LEU A 61 -19.00 12.26 -5.33
C LEU A 61 -20.53 12.41 -5.48
N PRO A 62 -21.18 13.28 -4.69
CA PRO A 62 -22.60 13.52 -4.82
C PRO A 62 -22.91 14.11 -6.19
N SER A 63 -24.01 13.72 -6.82
CA SER A 63 -24.37 14.17 -8.17
C SER A 63 -24.47 15.70 -8.29
N THR A 64 -24.81 16.39 -7.19
CA THR A 64 -24.99 17.85 -7.15
C THR A 64 -23.75 18.62 -6.71
N ALA A 65 -22.77 17.95 -6.06
CA ALA A 65 -21.64 18.62 -5.41
C ALA A 65 -20.29 17.91 -5.65
N ALA A 66 -20.17 17.07 -6.66
CA ALA A 66 -18.97 16.30 -6.96
C ALA A 66 -17.70 17.17 -7.08
N ALA A 67 -17.84 18.41 -7.56
CA ALA A 67 -16.72 19.34 -7.70
C ALA A 67 -16.06 19.70 -6.35
N ALA A 68 -16.80 19.77 -5.25
CA ALA A 68 -16.24 20.04 -3.92
C ALA A 68 -15.38 18.87 -3.43
N SER A 69 -15.88 17.63 -3.56
CA SER A 69 -15.14 16.43 -3.21
C SER A 69 -13.85 16.25 -4.04
N LEU A 70 -13.91 16.53 -5.35
CA LEU A 70 -12.74 16.50 -6.23
C LEU A 70 -11.71 17.57 -5.84
N ARG A 71 -12.14 18.78 -5.50
CA ARG A 71 -11.22 19.82 -5.01
C ARG A 71 -10.58 19.45 -3.68
N ALA A 72 -11.32 18.84 -2.76
CA ALA A 72 -10.75 18.36 -1.49
C ALA A 72 -9.68 17.28 -1.72
N ALA A 73 -9.96 16.31 -2.60
CA ALA A 73 -8.98 15.31 -2.98
C ALA A 73 -7.72 15.93 -3.61
N ALA A 74 -7.88 16.90 -4.52
CA ALA A 74 -6.75 17.63 -5.11
C ALA A 74 -5.97 18.43 -4.06
N ALA A 75 -6.64 19.04 -3.08
CA ALA A 75 -6.01 19.74 -1.97
C ALA A 75 -5.18 18.77 -1.09
N LEU A 76 -5.71 17.59 -0.78
CA LEU A 76 -4.94 16.56 -0.07
C LEU A 76 -3.67 16.18 -0.84
N ARG A 77 -3.77 15.96 -2.16
CA ARG A 77 -2.60 15.65 -3.00
C ARG A 77 -1.57 16.78 -3.03
N SER A 78 -2.02 18.04 -3.13
CA SER A 78 -1.13 19.22 -3.10
C SER A 78 -0.42 19.41 -1.76
N ARG A 79 -1.01 18.92 -0.66
CA ARG A 79 -0.42 18.89 0.68
C ARG A 79 0.51 17.67 0.89
N GLY A 80 0.77 16.89 -0.15
CA GLY A 80 1.66 15.74 -0.09
C GLY A 80 1.03 14.47 0.49
N ARG A 81 -0.30 14.42 0.66
CA ARG A 81 -0.99 13.20 1.11
C ARG A 81 -0.97 12.17 0.00
N ARG A 82 -0.32 11.03 0.24
CA ARG A 82 -0.17 9.92 -0.72
C ARG A 82 -1.00 8.70 -0.36
N SER A 83 -1.64 8.67 0.81
CA SER A 83 -2.51 7.57 1.20
C SER A 83 -3.54 7.25 0.11
N PRO A 84 -3.88 5.96 -0.07
CA PRO A 84 -4.93 5.53 -0.97
C PRO A 84 -6.21 6.36 -0.84
N LEU A 85 -6.80 6.70 -1.98
CA LEU A 85 -8.04 7.46 -2.05
C LEU A 85 -8.96 6.79 -3.07
N ALA A 86 -10.20 6.51 -2.67
CA ALA A 86 -11.21 5.99 -3.59
C ALA A 86 -12.47 6.88 -3.57
N PHE A 87 -13.08 7.00 -4.73
CA PHE A 87 -14.36 7.70 -4.86
C PHE A 87 -15.53 6.73 -4.89
N LEU A 88 -16.61 7.13 -4.22
CA LEU A 88 -17.92 6.48 -4.24
C LEU A 88 -18.86 7.39 -5.03
N ALA A 89 -19.38 6.98 -6.18
CA ALA A 89 -20.08 7.87 -7.09
C ALA A 89 -21.37 7.25 -7.66
N HIS A 90 -22.35 8.07 -7.95
CA HIS A 90 -23.60 7.61 -8.57
C HIS A 90 -23.51 7.46 -10.10
N THR A 91 -22.52 8.09 -10.72
CA THR A 91 -22.33 8.08 -12.18
C THR A 91 -20.86 7.98 -12.55
N PRO A 92 -20.50 7.48 -13.74
CA PRO A 92 -19.09 7.45 -14.19
C PRO A 92 -18.60 8.81 -14.71
N ALA A 93 -19.41 9.86 -14.70
CA ALA A 93 -19.11 11.14 -15.35
C ALA A 93 -17.83 11.82 -14.84
N HIS A 94 -17.42 11.54 -13.62
CA HIS A 94 -16.25 12.15 -12.98
C HIS A 94 -15.02 11.25 -12.93
N ALA A 95 -15.05 10.07 -13.57
CA ALA A 95 -13.95 9.10 -13.53
C ALA A 95 -12.62 9.68 -14.05
N TYR A 96 -12.66 10.48 -15.11
CA TYR A 96 -11.47 11.16 -15.63
C TYR A 96 -10.90 12.17 -14.62
N SER A 97 -11.74 12.90 -13.92
CA SER A 97 -11.30 13.86 -12.89
C SER A 97 -10.73 13.14 -11.66
N ALA A 98 -11.28 11.98 -11.31
CA ALA A 98 -10.75 11.11 -10.26
C ALA A 98 -9.35 10.58 -10.60
N TYR A 99 -9.12 10.19 -11.84
CA TYR A 99 -7.79 9.79 -12.31
C TYR A 99 -6.74 10.90 -12.14
N ARG A 100 -7.10 12.16 -12.38
CA ARG A 100 -6.19 13.31 -12.24
C ARG A 100 -5.73 13.60 -10.81
N VAL A 101 -6.45 13.12 -9.81
CA VAL A 101 -6.09 13.23 -8.39
C VAL A 101 -5.48 11.94 -7.84
N ASP A 102 -5.03 11.06 -8.75
CA ASP A 102 -4.40 9.79 -8.39
C ASP A 102 -5.31 8.97 -7.44
N ALA A 103 -6.58 8.82 -7.84
CA ALA A 103 -7.50 7.97 -7.12
C ALA A 103 -7.18 6.50 -7.40
N MET A 104 -7.00 5.71 -6.33
CA MET A 104 -6.76 4.27 -6.41
C MET A 104 -7.93 3.55 -7.09
N GLN A 105 -9.16 3.98 -6.81
CA GLN A 105 -10.36 3.35 -7.34
C GLN A 105 -11.54 4.32 -7.44
N TYR A 106 -12.43 4.02 -8.39
CA TYR A 106 -13.69 4.72 -8.59
C TYR A 106 -14.82 3.68 -8.56
N LEU A 107 -15.64 3.72 -7.52
CA LEU A 107 -16.69 2.75 -7.28
C LEU A 107 -18.06 3.36 -7.54
N LEU A 108 -18.89 2.65 -8.29
CA LEU A 108 -20.26 3.08 -8.54
C LEU A 108 -21.19 2.61 -7.42
N LEU A 109 -22.01 3.52 -6.93
CA LEU A 109 -23.04 3.24 -5.94
C LEU A 109 -24.29 2.60 -6.59
N PRO A 110 -24.91 1.61 -5.94
CA PRO A 110 -24.53 1.00 -4.67
C PRO A 110 -23.29 0.11 -4.83
N VAL A 111 -22.28 0.28 -3.97
CA VAL A 111 -21.05 -0.53 -4.03
C VAL A 111 -21.33 -1.95 -3.61
N PRO A 112 -21.07 -2.96 -4.46
CA PRO A 112 -21.11 -4.36 -4.06
C PRO A 112 -20.08 -4.65 -2.97
N PRO A 113 -20.42 -5.47 -1.94
CA PRO A 113 -19.50 -5.76 -0.83
C PRO A 113 -18.13 -6.27 -1.28
N GLU A 114 -18.09 -7.11 -2.31
CA GLU A 114 -16.86 -7.67 -2.86
C GLU A 114 -15.92 -6.61 -3.46
N GLN A 115 -16.46 -5.53 -4.03
CA GLN A 115 -15.64 -4.44 -4.56
C GLN A 115 -15.04 -3.58 -3.45
N LEU A 116 -15.78 -3.35 -2.36
CA LEU A 116 -15.23 -2.67 -1.20
C LEU A 116 -14.17 -3.53 -0.51
N ILE A 117 -14.40 -4.83 -0.36
CA ILE A 117 -13.42 -5.77 0.19
C ILE A 117 -12.13 -5.78 -0.66
N ALA A 118 -12.24 -5.82 -1.98
CA ALA A 118 -11.09 -5.76 -2.87
C ALA A 118 -10.32 -4.42 -2.75
N LEU A 119 -11.05 -3.30 -2.59
CA LEU A 119 -10.43 -2.01 -2.33
C LEU A 119 -9.68 -1.99 -1.00
N LEU A 120 -10.31 -2.48 0.08
CA LEU A 120 -9.70 -2.54 1.40
C LEU A 120 -8.46 -3.43 1.41
N ALA A 121 -8.51 -4.58 0.73
CA ALA A 121 -7.34 -5.45 0.58
C ALA A 121 -6.17 -4.72 -0.08
N ARG A 122 -6.41 -4.03 -1.20
CA ARG A 122 -5.39 -3.24 -1.89
C ARG A 122 -4.89 -2.05 -1.09
N ALA A 123 -5.75 -1.41 -0.30
CA ALA A 123 -5.36 -0.25 0.52
C ALA A 123 -4.55 -0.65 1.77
N THR A 124 -4.75 -1.87 2.26
CA THR A 124 -4.00 -2.43 3.39
C THR A 124 -2.69 -3.09 2.97
N GLU A 125 -2.63 -3.59 1.75
CA GLU A 125 -1.35 -4.00 1.19
C GLU A 125 -0.58 -2.72 0.85
N PRO A 126 0.61 -2.50 1.42
CA PRO A 126 1.43 -1.37 1.00
C PRO A 126 1.60 -1.49 -0.52
N GLU A 127 1.35 -0.40 -1.24
CA GLU A 127 1.42 -0.31 -2.71
C GLU A 127 2.81 -0.75 -3.24
N TYR A 128 3.76 -0.72 -2.36
CA TYR A 128 5.04 -1.40 -2.39
C TYR A 128 5.14 -2.13 -1.06
N GLY A 129 4.96 -3.44 -1.04
CA GLY A 129 5.31 -4.28 0.10
C GLY A 129 6.67 -3.86 0.68
N PRO A 130 7.12 -4.42 1.78
CA PRO A 130 8.42 -4.07 2.31
C PRO A 130 9.44 -4.07 1.18
N ALA A 131 10.24 -3.01 1.10
CA ALA A 131 11.20 -2.80 0.04
C ALA A 131 12.57 -2.42 0.64
N ILE A 132 13.65 -2.73 -0.07
CA ILE A 132 15.01 -2.38 0.34
C ILE A 132 15.61 -1.38 -0.63
N PRO A 133 16.17 -0.25 -0.14
CA PRO A 133 16.96 0.64 -0.96
C PRO A 133 18.36 0.04 -1.19
N VAL A 134 18.75 -0.09 -2.44
CA VAL A 134 20.06 -0.63 -2.87
C VAL A 134 20.82 0.43 -3.63
N ALA A 135 22.00 0.81 -3.14
CA ALA A 135 22.91 1.68 -3.88
C ALA A 135 23.62 0.86 -4.96
N THR A 136 23.44 1.25 -6.22
CA THR A 136 24.02 0.61 -7.40
C THR A 136 24.91 1.58 -8.18
N ALA A 137 25.65 1.09 -9.15
CA ALA A 137 26.48 1.94 -10.02
C ALA A 137 25.66 2.99 -10.81
N SER A 138 24.38 2.70 -11.07
CA SER A 138 23.46 3.61 -11.78
C SER A 138 22.65 4.55 -10.84
N GLY A 139 22.84 4.46 -9.52
CA GLY A 139 22.13 5.24 -8.52
C GLY A 139 21.41 4.38 -7.47
N LEU A 140 20.52 5.01 -6.70
CA LEU A 140 19.72 4.31 -5.72
C LEU A 140 18.51 3.63 -6.38
N ARG A 141 18.39 2.32 -6.18
CA ARG A 141 17.21 1.54 -6.57
C ARG A 141 16.44 1.09 -5.34
N VAL A 142 15.12 1.07 -5.42
CA VAL A 142 14.25 0.52 -4.37
C VAL A 142 13.67 -0.79 -4.91
N LEU A 143 14.00 -1.89 -4.25
CA LEU A 143 13.58 -3.23 -4.66
C LEU A 143 12.48 -3.74 -3.71
N PRO A 144 11.24 -3.97 -4.21
CA PRO A 144 10.20 -4.61 -3.43
C PRO A 144 10.63 -6.02 -2.99
N PHE A 145 10.34 -6.40 -1.75
CA PHE A 145 10.65 -7.75 -1.27
C PHE A 145 9.94 -8.85 -2.08
N ALA A 146 8.76 -8.54 -2.61
CA ALA A 146 8.01 -9.47 -3.46
C ALA A 146 8.73 -9.83 -4.76
N ASP A 147 9.58 -8.93 -5.26
CA ASP A 147 10.32 -9.12 -6.50
C ASP A 147 11.66 -9.85 -6.29
N ILE A 148 12.11 -9.98 -5.04
CA ILE A 148 13.41 -10.58 -4.71
C ILE A 148 13.23 -12.09 -4.49
N GLU A 149 13.94 -12.90 -5.28
CA GLU A 149 13.99 -14.36 -5.12
C GLU A 149 15.06 -14.78 -4.12
N TYR A 150 16.26 -14.24 -4.26
CA TYR A 150 17.36 -14.48 -3.33
C TYR A 150 18.43 -13.39 -3.43
N LEU A 151 19.31 -13.39 -2.42
CA LEU A 151 20.50 -12.56 -2.38
C LEU A 151 21.72 -13.42 -2.21
N GLU A 152 22.80 -13.03 -2.86
CA GLU A 152 24.12 -13.57 -2.58
C GLU A 152 25.17 -12.48 -2.43
N CYS A 153 26.22 -12.78 -1.67
CA CYS A 153 27.35 -11.85 -1.50
C CYS A 153 28.62 -12.46 -2.06
N THR A 154 29.17 -11.83 -3.09
CA THR A 154 30.42 -12.21 -3.75
C THR A 154 31.35 -11.01 -3.80
N HIS A 155 32.61 -11.16 -3.34
CA HIS A 155 33.62 -10.10 -3.38
C HIS A 155 33.16 -8.75 -2.83
N HIS A 156 32.41 -8.77 -1.71
CA HIS A 156 31.82 -7.58 -1.10
C HIS A 156 30.73 -6.86 -1.92
N VAL A 157 30.20 -7.49 -2.97
CA VAL A 157 29.04 -7.03 -3.71
C VAL A 157 27.87 -7.93 -3.37
N VAL A 158 26.73 -7.33 -3.02
CA VAL A 158 25.49 -8.06 -2.80
C VAL A 158 24.69 -8.03 -4.10
N HIS A 159 24.39 -9.20 -4.63
CA HIS A 159 23.56 -9.41 -5.80
C HIS A 159 22.14 -9.71 -5.37
N PHE A 160 21.19 -8.93 -5.86
CA PHE A 160 19.76 -9.13 -5.64
C PHE A 160 19.17 -9.73 -6.91
N HIS A 161 18.82 -11.02 -6.84
CA HIS A 161 18.22 -11.75 -7.95
C HIS A 161 16.71 -11.61 -7.90
N LEU A 162 16.14 -11.04 -8.97
CA LEU A 162 14.71 -10.72 -9.05
C LEU A 162 13.92 -11.77 -9.82
N ALA A 163 12.65 -11.92 -9.51
CA ALA A 163 11.71 -12.79 -10.22
C ALA A 163 11.59 -12.49 -11.73
N SER A 164 11.96 -11.30 -12.15
CA SER A 164 12.11 -10.93 -13.57
C SER A 164 13.30 -11.58 -14.27
N GLY A 165 14.19 -12.24 -13.54
CA GLY A 165 15.48 -12.73 -14.01
C GLY A 165 16.60 -11.67 -14.05
N GLU A 166 16.32 -10.45 -13.57
CA GLU A 166 17.32 -9.38 -13.45
C GLU A 166 18.20 -9.62 -12.21
N ASP A 167 19.52 -9.41 -12.39
CA ASP A 167 20.48 -9.29 -11.28
C ASP A 167 20.80 -7.83 -11.02
N VAL A 168 20.60 -7.38 -9.78
CA VAL A 168 20.87 -6.02 -9.33
C VAL A 168 22.05 -6.02 -8.36
N PRO A 169 23.28 -5.74 -8.84
CA PRO A 169 24.44 -5.66 -7.97
C PRO A 169 24.44 -4.37 -7.16
N SER A 170 24.73 -4.48 -5.86
CA SER A 170 24.99 -3.32 -5.02
C SER A 170 26.36 -2.69 -5.34
N LEU A 171 26.61 -1.47 -4.87
CA LEU A 171 27.98 -1.02 -4.68
C LEU A 171 28.69 -1.92 -3.66
N SER A 172 30.03 -1.93 -3.71
CA SER A 172 30.84 -2.70 -2.75
C SER A 172 30.50 -2.30 -1.32
N VAL A 173 30.09 -3.26 -0.51
CA VAL A 173 29.71 -3.06 0.88
C VAL A 173 30.91 -3.27 1.82
N ARG A 174 31.02 -2.39 2.83
CA ARG A 174 32.08 -2.48 3.86
C ARG A 174 31.56 -3.04 5.19
N VAL A 175 30.29 -3.46 5.22
CA VAL A 175 29.61 -4.06 6.38
C VAL A 175 29.37 -5.53 6.15
N PRO A 176 29.21 -6.35 7.21
CA PRO A 176 28.88 -7.76 7.05
C PRO A 176 27.59 -7.97 6.25
N PHE A 177 27.53 -9.01 5.44
CA PHE A 177 26.36 -9.36 4.63
C PHE A 177 25.07 -9.47 5.46
N ALA A 178 25.15 -10.07 6.65
CA ALA A 178 24.01 -10.18 7.57
C ALA A 178 23.40 -8.81 7.92
N GLN A 179 24.21 -7.76 8.01
CA GLN A 179 23.72 -6.41 8.28
C GLN A 179 23.00 -5.82 7.06
N VAL A 180 23.47 -6.10 5.84
CA VAL A 180 22.79 -5.70 4.60
C VAL A 180 21.47 -6.44 4.44
N ALA A 181 21.44 -7.73 4.77
CA ALA A 181 20.26 -8.58 4.65
C ALA A 181 19.25 -8.40 5.81
N GLN A 182 19.64 -7.69 6.90
CA GLN A 182 18.81 -7.53 8.09
C GLN A 182 17.37 -7.06 7.79
N PRO A 183 17.13 -6.08 6.91
CA PRO A 183 15.77 -5.65 6.60
C PRO A 183 14.91 -6.78 6.02
N LEU A 184 15.47 -7.63 5.17
CA LEU A 184 14.76 -8.79 4.61
C LEU A 184 14.51 -9.87 5.65
N LEU A 185 15.47 -10.11 6.55
CA LEU A 185 15.37 -11.13 7.59
C LEU A 185 14.34 -10.80 8.69
N THR A 186 13.75 -9.61 8.69
CA THR A 186 12.58 -9.27 9.52
C THR A 186 11.26 -9.77 8.92
N ASP A 187 11.26 -10.16 7.66
CA ASP A 187 10.11 -10.70 6.95
C ASP A 187 10.20 -12.23 6.90
N GLU A 188 9.16 -12.93 7.35
CA GLU A 188 9.11 -14.39 7.48
C GLU A 188 9.36 -15.15 6.18
N ARG A 189 9.23 -14.49 5.04
CA ARG A 189 9.52 -15.07 3.72
C ARG A 189 11.00 -15.30 3.49
N PHE A 190 11.90 -14.58 4.19
CA PHE A 190 13.33 -14.63 3.94
C PHE A 190 14.06 -15.44 5.00
N VAL A 191 14.87 -16.36 4.54
CA VAL A 191 15.69 -17.22 5.41
C VAL A 191 17.15 -17.17 4.98
N GLN A 192 18.04 -16.98 5.94
CA GLN A 192 19.47 -17.06 5.70
C GLN A 192 19.94 -18.52 5.75
N LEU A 193 20.23 -19.10 4.58
CA LEU A 193 20.69 -20.50 4.46
C LEU A 193 22.20 -20.63 4.61
N HIS A 194 22.96 -19.56 4.34
CA HIS A 194 24.42 -19.56 4.43
C HIS A 194 24.89 -18.14 4.80
N ARG A 195 26.12 -18.02 5.31
CA ARG A 195 26.72 -16.70 5.68
C ARG A 195 26.70 -15.64 4.57
N SER A 196 26.54 -16.07 3.30
CA SER A 196 26.49 -15.21 2.12
C SER A 196 25.25 -15.42 1.25
N TYR A 197 24.21 -16.12 1.76
CA TYR A 197 22.99 -16.41 1.02
C TYR A 197 21.73 -16.18 1.86
N VAL A 198 20.77 -15.45 1.32
CA VAL A 198 19.41 -15.31 1.84
C VAL A 198 18.43 -15.63 0.72
N VAL A 199 17.43 -16.45 1.00
CA VAL A 199 16.47 -16.95 0.02
C VAL A 199 15.05 -16.55 0.45
N ASN A 200 14.23 -16.15 -0.51
CA ASN A 200 12.80 -15.94 -0.33
C ASN A 200 12.07 -17.28 -0.48
N LEU A 201 11.50 -17.80 0.60
CA LEU A 201 10.78 -19.07 0.61
C LEU A 201 9.55 -19.07 -0.32
N ALA A 202 8.94 -17.91 -0.57
CA ALA A 202 7.82 -17.79 -1.50
C ALA A 202 8.23 -18.02 -2.97
N ALA A 203 9.52 -17.84 -3.29
CA ALA A 203 10.07 -18.09 -4.63
C ALA A 203 10.59 -19.53 -4.83
N VAL A 204 10.62 -20.35 -3.77
CA VAL A 204 11.12 -21.71 -3.83
C VAL A 204 10.05 -22.65 -4.38
N SER A 205 10.30 -23.23 -5.55
CA SER A 205 9.38 -24.18 -6.19
C SER A 205 9.63 -25.64 -5.78
N GLN A 206 10.86 -25.97 -5.36
CA GLN A 206 11.24 -27.34 -4.97
C GLN A 206 12.41 -27.34 -3.98
N LEU A 207 12.30 -28.15 -2.94
CA LEU A 207 13.41 -28.48 -2.04
C LEU A 207 13.83 -29.90 -2.34
N ALA A 208 15.07 -30.10 -2.81
CA ALA A 208 15.67 -31.43 -2.89
C ALA A 208 16.44 -31.73 -1.58
N ALA A 209 16.22 -32.89 -0.97
CA ALA A 209 17.07 -33.35 0.11
C ALA A 209 18.44 -33.67 -0.47
N GLY A 210 19.40 -32.76 -0.24
CA GLY A 210 20.81 -33.02 -0.54
C GLY A 210 21.42 -33.83 0.57
N GLU A 211 22.15 -34.90 0.24
CA GLU A 211 23.09 -35.50 1.16
C GLU A 211 24.23 -34.51 1.40
N PHE A 212 24.48 -34.16 2.66
CA PHE A 212 25.61 -33.35 3.10
C PHE A 212 26.80 -34.25 3.39
#